data_19fc3da7b71d7fdcdd49fad1195865ac
#
_entry.id   19fc3da7b71d7fdcdd49fad1195865ac
#
_cell.length_a   1.000
_cell.length_b   1.000
_cell.length_c   1.000
_cell.angle_alpha   90.00
_cell.angle_beta   90.00
_cell.angle_gamma   90.00
#
_symmetry.space_group_name_H-M   'P 1'
#
loop_
_entity.id
_entity.type
_entity.pdbx_description
1 polymer ?
#
loop_
_entity_poly.entity_id
_entity_poly.type
_entity_poly.pdbx_seq_one_letter_code
_entity_poly.pdbx_strand_id
1 'polypeptide(L)'
;PHQALTMNFNNPLKAGNTWRINFSRVQWLKEKGPEENWVWTPTGRIDMHMPDRWGYLYFVDKKVGTSQDELVYPYNQAIYKLLWAMFYAQQDNYSKQHNYLRATEQFFLTDKELKDLPADARIAVEATQNTYQIAITNPAEGVRYVINNEGRFRTEKIPAREVKNWLWMRLNNRSDAEWKKWFALLKECGISGVMFEGYNENIYRLCKEAGLEAHYWKWTMNRREL
;
A
#
# COMPACT_ATOMS: atom_id res chain seq x y z
N PRO A 1 4.96 -25.03 -16.80
CA PRO A 1 3.86 -24.38 -17.56
C PRO A 1 2.49 -24.58 -16.91
N HIS A 2 2.15 -25.79 -16.46
CA HIS A 2 0.85 -26.07 -15.86
C HIS A 2 0.60 -25.30 -14.55
N GLN A 3 1.59 -25.21 -13.68
CA GLN A 3 1.51 -24.39 -12.46
C GLN A 3 1.31 -22.92 -12.78
N ALA A 4 2.02 -22.40 -13.77
CA ALA A 4 1.87 -21.00 -14.18
C ALA A 4 0.44 -20.70 -14.64
N LEU A 5 -0.16 -21.59 -15.42
CA LEU A 5 -1.54 -21.44 -15.89
C LEU A 5 -2.56 -21.49 -14.75
N THR A 6 -2.36 -22.34 -13.75
CA THR A 6 -3.29 -22.46 -12.63
C THR A 6 -3.19 -21.32 -11.63
N MET A 7 -2.05 -20.65 -11.54
CA MET A 7 -1.80 -19.60 -10.53
C MET A 7 -2.13 -18.18 -10.99
N ASN A 8 -2.36 -17.94 -12.29
CA ASN A 8 -2.49 -16.58 -12.83
C ASN A 8 -3.55 -16.43 -13.93
N PHE A 9 -4.76 -16.88 -13.68
CA PHE A 9 -5.87 -16.73 -14.64
C PHE A 9 -6.13 -15.27 -15.08
N ASN A 10 -5.85 -14.29 -14.21
CA ASN A 10 -6.09 -12.89 -14.49
C ASN A 10 -4.88 -12.18 -15.13
N ASN A 11 -3.76 -12.86 -15.32
CA ASN A 11 -2.55 -12.29 -15.89
C ASN A 11 -2.14 -13.09 -17.15
N PRO A 12 -2.63 -12.69 -18.32
CA PRO A 12 -2.44 -13.45 -19.57
C PRO A 12 -0.97 -13.45 -20.01
N LEU A 13 -0.62 -14.42 -20.88
CA LEU A 13 0.68 -14.54 -21.52
C LEU A 13 0.87 -13.41 -22.55
N LYS A 14 1.29 -12.25 -22.09
CA LYS A 14 1.58 -11.06 -22.91
C LYS A 14 2.99 -10.58 -22.63
N ALA A 15 3.64 -9.98 -23.63
CA ALA A 15 4.91 -9.27 -23.46
C ALA A 15 4.80 -8.23 -22.34
N GLY A 16 5.82 -8.15 -21.50
CA GLY A 16 5.85 -7.28 -20.31
C GLY A 16 5.17 -7.84 -19.07
N ASN A 17 4.39 -8.91 -19.18
CA ASN A 17 3.80 -9.56 -18.01
C ASN A 17 4.80 -10.43 -17.27
N THR A 18 4.64 -10.53 -15.95
CA THR A 18 5.51 -11.31 -15.08
C THR A 18 4.69 -12.28 -14.25
N TRP A 19 5.13 -13.51 -14.21
CA TRP A 19 4.54 -14.55 -13.37
C TRP A 19 5.51 -15.03 -12.30
N ARG A 20 4.99 -15.46 -11.18
CA ARG A 20 5.77 -16.16 -10.15
C ARG A 20 5.64 -17.66 -10.39
N ILE A 21 6.76 -18.34 -10.46
CA ILE A 21 6.79 -19.78 -10.68
C ILE A 21 7.73 -20.42 -9.66
N ASN A 22 7.29 -21.52 -9.07
CA ASN A 22 8.17 -22.35 -8.29
C ASN A 22 9.04 -23.18 -9.25
N PHE A 23 10.30 -22.76 -9.37
CA PHE A 23 11.34 -23.48 -10.12
C PHE A 23 12.05 -24.51 -9.23
N SER A 24 11.46 -24.94 -8.14
CA SER A 24 12.01 -26.03 -7.36
C SER A 24 12.19 -27.23 -8.27
N ARG A 25 13.25 -27.95 -8.02
CA ARG A 25 13.71 -29.05 -8.85
C ARG A 25 12.59 -29.99 -9.23
N VAL A 26 12.34 -30.12 -10.52
CA VAL A 26 11.60 -31.23 -11.05
C VAL A 26 12.53 -32.45 -10.99
N GLN A 27 12.18 -33.46 -10.27
CA GLN A 27 12.95 -34.67 -10.22
C GLN A 27 12.71 -35.46 -11.51
N TRP A 28 13.76 -35.64 -12.31
CA TRP A 28 13.72 -36.38 -13.54
C TRP A 28 13.79 -37.89 -13.32
N LEU A 29 14.34 -38.29 -12.18
CA LEU A 29 14.43 -39.67 -11.79
C LEU A 29 13.26 -40.00 -10.89
N LYS A 30 12.37 -40.88 -11.33
CA LYS A 30 11.33 -41.44 -10.50
C LYS A 30 11.96 -42.23 -9.36
N GLU A 31 11.93 -41.68 -8.17
CA GLU A 31 12.08 -42.46 -6.97
C GLU A 31 10.76 -43.19 -6.69
N LYS A 32 10.75 -44.09 -5.74
CA LYS A 32 9.59 -44.97 -5.50
C LYS A 32 8.55 -44.28 -4.62
N GLY A 33 7.72 -43.40 -5.19
CA GLY A 33 6.62 -42.79 -4.47
C GLY A 33 5.58 -42.13 -5.38
N PRO A 34 4.29 -42.11 -5.03
CA PRO A 34 3.25 -41.50 -5.87
C PRO A 34 3.41 -39.98 -5.99
N GLU A 35 4.04 -39.33 -5.05
CA GLU A 35 4.24 -37.87 -5.01
C GLU A 35 5.31 -37.39 -5.98
N GLU A 36 6.22 -38.23 -6.37
CA GLU A 36 7.33 -37.94 -7.28
C GLU A 36 6.91 -37.75 -8.74
N ASN A 37 5.68 -38.06 -9.04
CA ASN A 37 5.09 -37.83 -10.37
C ASN A 37 4.52 -36.44 -10.55
N TRP A 38 4.53 -35.63 -9.49
CA TRP A 38 3.91 -34.30 -9.50
C TRP A 38 4.95 -33.25 -9.86
N VAL A 39 4.78 -32.64 -11.03
CA VAL A 39 5.68 -31.57 -11.54
C VAL A 39 5.85 -30.43 -10.56
N TRP A 40 4.92 -30.25 -9.64
CA TRP A 40 4.89 -29.20 -8.64
C TRP A 40 5.34 -29.64 -7.24
N THR A 41 5.70 -30.92 -7.05
CA THR A 41 6.22 -31.39 -5.77
C THR A 41 7.57 -30.71 -5.48
N PRO A 42 7.71 -29.97 -4.38
CA PRO A 42 8.92 -29.24 -4.08
C PRO A 42 9.96 -30.16 -3.45
N THR A 43 10.55 -31.03 -4.24
CA THR A 43 11.67 -31.89 -3.81
C THR A 43 13.01 -31.18 -3.86
N GLY A 44 12.99 -29.89 -4.15
CA GLY A 44 14.19 -29.11 -4.35
C GLY A 44 14.49 -28.11 -3.23
N ARG A 45 15.32 -27.13 -3.57
CA ARG A 45 15.84 -26.13 -2.64
C ARG A 45 14.82 -25.04 -2.26
N ILE A 46 13.70 -24.97 -2.96
CA ILE A 46 12.69 -23.93 -2.75
C ILE A 46 11.41 -24.60 -2.28
N ASP A 47 11.00 -24.28 -1.07
CA ASP A 47 9.74 -24.74 -0.49
C ASP A 47 8.55 -24.13 -1.25
N MET A 48 7.53 -24.95 -1.55
CA MET A 48 6.33 -24.45 -2.21
C MET A 48 5.49 -23.53 -1.32
N HIS A 49 5.67 -23.60 -0.01
CA HIS A 49 5.02 -22.73 0.96
C HIS A 49 5.76 -21.39 1.18
N MET A 50 6.86 -21.17 0.45
CA MET A 50 7.62 -19.92 0.49
C MET A 50 7.56 -19.19 -0.86
N PRO A 51 6.42 -18.60 -1.23
CA PRO A 51 6.23 -18.01 -2.56
C PRO A 51 7.11 -16.79 -2.82
N ASP A 52 7.64 -16.14 -1.80
CA ASP A 52 8.66 -15.10 -1.90
C ASP A 52 9.97 -15.58 -2.54
N ARG A 53 10.26 -16.87 -2.42
CA ARG A 53 11.46 -17.52 -2.98
C ARG A 53 11.26 -18.07 -4.39
N TRP A 54 10.04 -18.03 -4.91
CA TRP A 54 9.76 -18.47 -6.26
C TRP A 54 10.39 -17.55 -7.29
N GLY A 55 10.79 -18.12 -8.42
CA GLY A 55 11.36 -17.36 -9.53
C GLY A 55 10.33 -16.54 -10.28
N TYR A 56 10.82 -15.69 -11.15
CA TYR A 56 9.99 -14.89 -12.07
C TYR A 56 10.06 -15.48 -13.47
N LEU A 57 8.92 -15.52 -14.16
CA LEU A 57 8.83 -15.73 -15.58
C LEU A 57 8.34 -14.41 -16.21
N TYR A 58 9.20 -13.85 -17.06
CA TYR A 58 8.92 -12.62 -17.76
C TYR A 58 8.71 -12.89 -19.24
N PHE A 59 7.62 -12.38 -19.80
CA PHE A 59 7.26 -12.61 -21.20
C PHE A 59 7.76 -11.45 -22.06
N VAL A 60 8.47 -11.78 -23.14
CA VAL A 60 8.96 -10.85 -24.14
C VAL A 60 8.50 -11.26 -25.52
N ASP A 61 8.32 -10.31 -26.43
CA ASP A 61 7.94 -10.51 -27.84
C ASP A 61 9.12 -10.44 -28.80
N LYS A 62 10.35 -10.46 -28.25
CA LYS A 62 11.59 -10.33 -29.02
C LYS A 62 12.17 -11.71 -29.38
N LYS A 63 12.89 -11.75 -30.48
CA LYS A 63 13.61 -12.95 -30.90
C LYS A 63 14.67 -13.33 -29.86
N VAL A 64 14.75 -14.61 -29.53
CA VAL A 64 15.74 -15.14 -28.58
C VAL A 64 17.16 -14.76 -28.99
N GLY A 65 17.94 -14.27 -28.06
CA GLY A 65 19.34 -13.90 -28.25
C GLY A 65 19.57 -12.53 -28.90
N THR A 66 18.53 -11.72 -29.13
CA THR A 66 18.66 -10.40 -29.78
C THR A 66 18.78 -9.23 -28.82
N SER A 67 18.43 -9.38 -27.55
CA SER A 67 18.53 -8.32 -26.54
C SER A 67 18.72 -8.90 -25.14
N GLN A 68 19.37 -8.11 -24.27
CA GLN A 68 19.32 -8.32 -22.84
C GLN A 68 18.14 -7.48 -22.31
N ASP A 69 17.02 -8.11 -22.05
CA ASP A 69 15.91 -7.45 -21.41
C ASP A 69 16.09 -7.48 -19.90
N GLU A 70 16.03 -6.33 -19.25
CA GLU A 70 16.00 -6.26 -17.80
C GLU A 70 14.63 -6.74 -17.29
N LEU A 71 14.65 -7.61 -16.30
CA LEU A 71 13.45 -8.02 -15.61
C LEU A 71 12.88 -6.85 -14.80
N VAL A 72 11.72 -6.38 -15.22
CA VAL A 72 10.97 -5.38 -14.47
C VAL A 72 10.14 -6.11 -13.39
N TYR A 73 10.51 -5.90 -12.15
CA TYR A 73 9.75 -6.45 -11.04
C TYR A 73 8.40 -5.72 -10.89
N PRO A 74 7.30 -6.43 -10.63
CA PRO A 74 5.97 -5.83 -10.53
C PRO A 74 5.77 -4.98 -9.26
N TYR A 75 6.74 -5.01 -8.34
CA TYR A 75 6.72 -4.29 -7.07
C TYR A 75 8.13 -4.10 -6.51
N ASN A 76 8.26 -3.20 -5.55
CA ASN A 76 9.52 -2.93 -4.87
C ASN A 76 10.03 -4.18 -4.14
N GLN A 77 11.23 -4.66 -4.55
CA GLN A 77 11.77 -5.93 -4.07
C GLN A 77 12.23 -5.89 -2.61
N ALA A 78 12.74 -4.75 -2.13
CA ALA A 78 13.15 -4.60 -0.74
C ALA A 78 11.93 -4.70 0.19
N ILE A 79 10.87 -3.97 -0.14
CA ILE A 79 9.61 -4.02 0.60
C ILE A 79 9.01 -5.44 0.57
N TYR A 80 8.98 -6.05 -0.61
CA TYR A 80 8.43 -7.40 -0.77
C TYR A 80 9.16 -8.42 0.11
N LYS A 81 10.49 -8.42 0.09
CA LYS A 81 11.31 -9.33 0.90
C LYS A 81 11.11 -9.10 2.39
N LEU A 82 11.06 -7.84 2.81
CA LEU A 82 10.87 -7.51 4.23
C LEU A 82 9.48 -7.96 4.73
N LEU A 83 8.41 -7.71 3.96
CA LEU A 83 7.06 -8.17 4.33
C LEU A 83 7.01 -9.70 4.52
N TRP A 84 7.65 -10.46 3.63
CA TRP A 84 7.71 -11.91 3.79
C TRP A 84 8.57 -12.34 4.98
N ALA A 85 9.69 -11.67 5.25
CA ALA A 85 10.48 -11.94 6.46
C ALA A 85 9.66 -11.70 7.73
N MET A 86 8.92 -10.59 7.79
CA MET A 86 8.02 -10.30 8.91
C MET A 86 6.85 -11.30 9.00
N PHE A 87 6.32 -11.76 7.87
CA PHE A 87 5.30 -12.82 7.86
C PHE A 87 5.83 -14.11 8.50
N TYR A 88 7.02 -14.56 8.11
CA TYR A 88 7.62 -15.76 8.72
C TYR A 88 7.94 -15.58 10.20
N ALA A 89 8.39 -14.40 10.60
CA ALA A 89 8.59 -14.09 12.02
C ALA A 89 7.30 -14.18 12.83
N GLN A 90 6.16 -13.75 12.26
CA GLN A 90 4.84 -13.90 12.87
C GLN A 90 4.45 -15.38 13.00
N GLN A 91 4.67 -16.17 11.97
CA GLN A 91 4.37 -17.61 12.00
C GLN A 91 5.23 -18.34 13.05
N ASP A 92 6.52 -18.03 13.12
CA ASP A 92 7.44 -18.60 14.12
C ASP A 92 7.04 -18.19 15.54
N ASN A 93 6.73 -16.90 15.77
CA ASN A 93 6.27 -16.45 17.08
C ASN A 93 4.95 -17.11 17.49
N TYR A 94 3.98 -17.19 16.57
CA TYR A 94 2.70 -17.83 16.86
C TYR A 94 2.86 -19.32 17.20
N SER A 95 3.75 -20.04 16.51
CA SER A 95 4.01 -21.45 16.78
C SER A 95 4.58 -21.68 18.20
N LYS A 96 5.33 -20.71 18.73
CA LYS A 96 5.99 -20.80 20.04
C LYS A 96 5.19 -20.19 21.19
N GLN A 97 4.50 -19.09 20.94
CA GLN A 97 3.87 -18.26 21.96
C GLN A 97 2.33 -18.18 21.85
N HIS A 98 1.75 -18.73 20.79
CA HIS A 98 0.31 -18.67 20.46
C HIS A 98 -0.24 -17.24 20.43
N ASN A 99 0.58 -16.28 20.08
CA ASN A 99 0.19 -14.89 19.86
C ASN A 99 0.97 -14.26 18.71
N TYR A 100 0.46 -13.16 18.17
CA TYR A 100 1.11 -12.39 17.12
C TYR A 100 1.87 -11.18 17.70
N LEU A 101 2.99 -10.84 17.06
CA LEU A 101 3.73 -9.61 17.34
C LEU A 101 2.86 -8.41 16.92
N ARG A 102 2.82 -7.36 17.76
CA ARG A 102 1.88 -6.24 17.61
C ARG A 102 2.57 -4.92 17.27
N ALA A 103 3.88 -4.86 17.40
CA ALA A 103 4.66 -3.67 17.16
C ALA A 103 5.89 -3.99 16.31
N THR A 104 6.33 -3.03 15.50
CA THR A 104 7.46 -3.20 14.58
C THR A 104 8.75 -3.57 15.30
N GLU A 105 8.97 -3.01 16.49
CA GLU A 105 10.16 -3.24 17.32
C GLU A 105 10.32 -4.69 17.76
N GLN A 106 9.21 -5.43 17.85
CA GLN A 106 9.22 -6.84 18.25
C GLN A 106 9.76 -7.78 17.16
N PHE A 107 9.92 -7.30 15.93
CA PHE A 107 10.49 -8.09 14.83
C PHE A 107 12.01 -8.08 14.80
N PHE A 108 12.66 -7.26 15.61
CA PHE A 108 14.12 -7.14 15.68
C PHE A 108 14.79 -6.98 14.32
N LEU A 109 14.19 -6.11 13.48
CA LEU A 109 14.70 -5.84 12.14
C LEU A 109 16.12 -5.28 12.19
N THR A 110 16.97 -5.82 11.34
CA THR A 110 18.38 -5.40 11.27
C THR A 110 18.53 -4.12 10.43
N ASP A 111 19.60 -3.37 10.67
CA ASP A 111 19.95 -2.20 9.86
C ASP A 111 20.09 -2.55 8.37
N LYS A 112 20.54 -3.76 8.06
CA LYS A 112 20.64 -4.26 6.68
C LYS A 112 19.28 -4.39 6.01
N GLU A 113 18.26 -4.90 6.71
CA GLU A 113 16.91 -5.05 6.20
C GLU A 113 16.23 -3.70 6.00
N LEU A 114 16.51 -2.73 6.85
CA LEU A 114 15.94 -1.38 6.80
C LEU A 114 16.64 -0.49 5.77
N LYS A 115 17.94 -0.68 5.53
CA LYS A 115 18.76 0.16 4.65
C LYS A 115 18.28 0.16 3.20
N ASP A 116 17.77 -0.97 2.73
CA ASP A 116 17.32 -1.14 1.35
C ASP A 116 15.90 -0.59 1.11
N LEU A 117 15.22 -0.16 2.16
CA LEU A 117 13.90 0.45 2.06
C LEU A 117 13.99 1.89 1.52
N PRO A 118 12.95 2.37 0.82
CA PRO A 118 12.83 3.80 0.53
C PRO A 118 12.90 4.64 1.80
N ALA A 119 13.57 5.81 1.72
CA ALA A 119 13.84 6.66 2.90
C ALA A 119 12.60 7.05 3.71
N ASP A 120 11.46 7.24 3.03
CA ASP A 120 10.19 7.63 3.63
C ASP A 120 9.24 6.45 3.87
N ALA A 121 9.73 5.21 3.74
CA ALA A 121 8.91 4.03 3.96
C ALA A 121 8.45 3.95 5.41
N ARG A 122 7.18 3.59 5.60
CA ARG A 122 6.56 3.46 6.92
C ARG A 122 6.03 2.05 7.11
N ILE A 123 6.48 1.41 8.18
CA ILE A 123 6.03 0.07 8.56
C ILE A 123 4.90 0.21 9.58
N ALA A 124 3.83 -0.53 9.39
CA ALA A 124 2.71 -0.63 10.33
C ALA A 124 2.35 -2.09 10.56
N VAL A 125 2.11 -2.45 11.81
CA VAL A 125 1.68 -3.78 12.23
C VAL A 125 0.35 -3.64 12.96
N GLU A 126 -0.67 -4.30 12.45
CA GLU A 126 -1.98 -4.37 13.07
C GLU A 126 -2.26 -5.83 13.40
N ALA A 127 -2.33 -6.17 14.68
CA ALA A 127 -2.54 -7.54 15.11
C ALA A 127 -3.58 -7.63 16.24
N THR A 128 -4.44 -8.63 16.11
CA THR A 128 -5.39 -9.08 17.13
C THR A 128 -4.92 -10.42 17.71
N GLN A 129 -5.77 -11.08 18.46
CA GLN A 129 -5.50 -12.44 18.94
C GLN A 129 -5.46 -13.47 17.80
N ASN A 130 -6.31 -13.31 16.79
CA ASN A 130 -6.58 -14.34 15.77
C ASN A 130 -6.07 -13.98 14.36
N THR A 131 -5.72 -12.73 14.12
CA THR A 131 -5.32 -12.27 12.79
C THR A 131 -4.35 -11.10 12.88
N TYR A 132 -3.58 -10.90 11.81
CA TYR A 132 -2.73 -9.72 11.68
C TYR A 132 -2.67 -9.24 10.23
N GLN A 133 -2.26 -8.00 10.08
CA GLN A 133 -1.88 -7.38 8.83
C GLN A 133 -0.59 -6.59 9.05
N ILE A 134 0.36 -6.76 8.15
CA ILE A 134 1.58 -5.96 8.09
C ILE A 134 1.53 -5.14 6.82
N ALA A 135 1.81 -3.86 6.93
CA ALA A 135 1.84 -2.95 5.80
C ALA A 135 3.13 -2.14 5.76
N ILE A 136 3.68 -1.97 4.57
CA ILE A 136 4.77 -1.02 4.32
C ILE A 136 4.30 -0.04 3.26
N THR A 137 4.26 1.22 3.65
CA THR A 137 3.84 2.32 2.78
C THR A 137 5.06 2.93 2.12
N ASN A 138 5.06 3.05 0.79
CA ASN A 138 6.05 3.79 0.02
C ASN A 138 5.40 5.07 -0.53
N PRO A 139 5.59 6.23 0.12
CA PRO A 139 4.97 7.47 -0.30
C PRO A 139 5.46 7.95 -1.68
N ALA A 140 6.72 7.68 -2.01
CA ALA A 140 7.32 8.09 -3.29
C ALA A 140 6.65 7.39 -4.49
N GLU A 141 6.25 6.13 -4.34
CA GLU A 141 5.50 5.38 -5.36
C GLU A 141 3.98 5.57 -5.24
N GLY A 142 3.50 6.16 -4.15
CA GLY A 142 2.07 6.25 -3.85
C GLY A 142 1.42 4.88 -3.64
N VAL A 143 2.17 3.92 -3.09
CA VAL A 143 1.73 2.52 -2.93
C VAL A 143 1.91 2.05 -1.50
N ARG A 144 0.92 1.34 -1.01
CA ARG A 144 0.96 0.57 0.24
C ARG A 144 1.01 -0.91 -0.11
N TYR A 145 2.01 -1.60 0.40
CA TYR A 145 2.22 -3.03 0.27
C TYR A 145 1.72 -3.72 1.53
N VAL A 146 0.94 -4.77 1.40
CA VAL A 146 0.27 -5.41 2.54
C VAL A 146 0.40 -6.91 2.46
N ILE A 147 0.66 -7.56 3.60
CA ILE A 147 0.56 -9.00 3.79
C ILE A 147 -0.28 -9.31 5.03
N ASN A 148 -1.14 -10.31 4.95
CA ASN A 148 -1.96 -10.74 6.07
C ASN A 148 -1.52 -12.11 6.64
N ASN A 149 -2.21 -12.57 7.68
CA ASN A 149 -1.95 -13.86 8.34
C ASN A 149 -2.15 -15.09 7.44
N GLU A 150 -2.84 -14.96 6.31
CA GLU A 150 -2.99 -16.01 5.30
C GLU A 150 -1.88 -16.00 4.23
N GLY A 151 -0.90 -15.08 4.35
CA GLY A 151 0.13 -14.90 3.34
C GLY A 151 -0.38 -14.23 2.06
N ARG A 152 -1.53 -13.57 2.10
CA ARG A 152 -2.04 -12.80 0.97
C ARG A 152 -1.27 -11.49 0.86
N PHE A 153 -0.39 -11.43 -0.12
CA PHE A 153 0.30 -10.21 -0.50
C PHE A 153 -0.54 -9.43 -1.52
N ARG A 154 -0.67 -8.12 -1.30
CA ARG A 154 -1.33 -7.20 -2.22
C ARG A 154 -0.71 -5.81 -2.18
N THR A 155 -0.97 -5.05 -3.22
CA THR A 155 -0.62 -3.62 -3.29
C THR A 155 -1.89 -2.79 -3.35
N GLU A 156 -1.89 -1.66 -2.65
CA GLU A 156 -2.98 -0.70 -2.59
C GLU A 156 -2.45 0.66 -3.03
N LYS A 157 -3.12 1.32 -3.95
CA LYS A 157 -2.79 2.72 -4.27
C LYS A 157 -3.16 3.58 -3.08
N ILE A 158 -2.22 4.41 -2.63
CA ILE A 158 -2.53 5.44 -1.65
C ILE A 158 -3.29 6.52 -2.42
N PRO A 159 -4.54 6.81 -2.06
CA PRO A 159 -5.22 7.94 -2.68
C PRO A 159 -4.38 9.19 -2.40
N ALA A 160 -4.13 9.99 -3.42
CA ALA A 160 -3.52 11.30 -3.25
C ALA A 160 -4.41 12.06 -2.26
N ARG A 161 -3.97 12.15 -1.01
CA ARG A 161 -4.71 12.84 0.03
C ARG A 161 -4.43 14.31 -0.18
N GLU A 162 -5.33 14.98 -0.85
CA GLU A 162 -5.34 16.43 -0.85
C GLU A 162 -5.55 16.88 0.60
N VAL A 163 -4.49 17.34 1.23
CA VAL A 163 -4.59 17.89 2.59
C VAL A 163 -5.25 19.25 2.46
N LYS A 164 -6.51 19.30 2.83
CA LYS A 164 -7.27 20.56 2.89
C LYS A 164 -7.13 21.15 4.27
N ASN A 165 -6.47 22.30 4.37
CA ASN A 165 -6.38 23.09 5.59
C ASN A 165 -7.60 24.01 5.69
N TRP A 166 -8.37 23.86 6.76
CA TRP A 166 -9.57 24.63 6.99
C TRP A 166 -9.38 25.59 8.14
N LEU A 167 -9.85 26.84 7.97
CA LEU A 167 -9.90 27.83 9.02
C LEU A 167 -11.33 27.99 9.50
N TRP A 168 -11.54 27.91 10.80
CA TRP A 168 -12.81 28.27 11.44
C TRP A 168 -12.78 29.74 11.85
N MET A 169 -13.80 30.50 11.48
CA MET A 169 -13.85 31.93 11.86
C MET A 169 -15.28 32.46 11.98
N ARG A 170 -15.42 33.49 12.78
CA ARG A 170 -16.66 34.27 12.90
C ARG A 170 -16.77 35.29 11.79
N LEU A 171 -18.01 35.53 11.37
CA LEU A 171 -18.34 36.67 10.55
C LEU A 171 -18.14 37.95 11.42
N ASN A 172 -17.42 38.90 10.89
CA ASN A 172 -17.19 40.19 11.54
C ASN A 172 -17.45 41.33 10.53
N ASN A 173 -17.56 42.58 11.06
CA ASN A 173 -17.85 43.78 10.25
C ASN A 173 -16.58 44.27 9.53
N ARG A 174 -16.16 43.53 8.47
CA ARG A 174 -15.13 43.98 7.54
C ARG A 174 -15.77 44.46 6.25
N SER A 175 -15.18 45.47 5.62
CA SER A 175 -15.54 45.85 4.26
C SER A 175 -15.20 44.77 3.24
N ASP A 176 -15.80 44.80 2.07
CA ASP A 176 -15.51 43.85 0.98
C ASP A 176 -14.03 43.88 0.58
N ALA A 177 -13.40 45.03 0.58
CA ALA A 177 -11.98 45.17 0.27
C ALA A 177 -11.09 44.49 1.32
N GLU A 178 -11.43 44.57 2.59
CA GLU A 178 -10.71 43.89 3.68
C GLU A 178 -10.93 42.38 3.62
N TRP A 179 -12.15 41.92 3.30
CA TRP A 179 -12.42 40.48 3.09
C TRP A 179 -11.62 39.90 1.91
N LYS A 180 -11.57 40.60 0.78
CA LYS A 180 -10.77 40.15 -0.39
C LYS A 180 -9.29 40.04 -0.04
N LYS A 181 -8.73 41.06 0.65
CA LYS A 181 -7.34 41.03 1.11
C LYS A 181 -7.08 39.87 2.07
N TRP A 182 -8.01 39.62 2.98
CA TRP A 182 -7.91 38.55 3.95
C TRP A 182 -7.96 37.17 3.28
N PHE A 183 -8.88 36.93 2.37
CA PHE A 183 -8.98 35.67 1.64
C PHE A 183 -7.77 35.39 0.74
N ALA A 184 -7.22 36.44 0.12
CA ALA A 184 -5.97 36.27 -0.64
C ALA A 184 -4.82 35.84 0.28
N LEU A 185 -4.67 36.43 1.44
CA LEU A 185 -3.67 36.04 2.43
C LEU A 185 -3.86 34.62 2.91
N LEU A 186 -5.09 34.20 3.19
CA LEU A 186 -5.39 32.81 3.59
C LEU A 186 -4.99 31.82 2.52
N LYS A 187 -5.24 32.16 1.24
CA LYS A 187 -4.83 31.32 0.11
C LYS A 187 -3.32 31.19 0.01
N GLU A 188 -2.58 32.28 0.17
CA GLU A 188 -1.12 32.30 0.21
C GLU A 188 -0.56 31.47 1.36
N CYS A 189 -1.24 31.46 2.52
CA CYS A 189 -0.90 30.63 3.68
C CYS A 189 -1.27 29.13 3.51
N GLY A 190 -1.76 28.71 2.36
CA GLY A 190 -2.12 27.30 2.10
C GLY A 190 -3.44 26.86 2.71
N ILE A 191 -4.33 27.78 3.08
CA ILE A 191 -5.70 27.47 3.49
C ILE A 191 -6.52 27.08 2.25
N SER A 192 -7.23 25.98 2.33
CA SER A 192 -8.08 25.46 1.26
C SER A 192 -9.54 25.89 1.39
N GLY A 193 -10.00 26.17 2.60
CA GLY A 193 -11.37 26.56 2.84
C GLY A 193 -11.60 27.24 4.18
N VAL A 194 -12.75 27.89 4.29
CA VAL A 194 -13.18 28.60 5.49
C VAL A 194 -14.52 28.09 5.97
N MET A 195 -14.60 27.76 7.25
CA MET A 195 -15.83 27.41 7.97
C MET A 195 -16.30 28.62 8.77
N PHE A 196 -17.38 29.24 8.36
CA PHE A 196 -17.93 30.42 9.04
C PHE A 196 -18.94 30.03 10.12
N GLU A 197 -18.94 30.76 11.22
CA GLU A 197 -20.04 30.77 12.22
C GLU A 197 -21.21 31.62 11.71
N GLY A 198 -21.98 31.16 10.78
CA GLY A 198 -23.13 31.83 10.20
C GLY A 198 -23.02 32.00 8.68
N TYR A 199 -24.13 32.45 8.07
CA TYR A 199 -24.25 32.63 6.64
C TYR A 199 -24.33 34.08 6.24
N ASN A 200 -23.52 34.49 5.27
CA ASN A 200 -23.61 35.78 4.59
C ASN A 200 -23.24 35.54 3.11
N GLU A 201 -24.21 35.74 2.21
CA GLU A 201 -24.09 35.48 0.79
C GLU A 201 -22.94 36.22 0.12
N ASN A 202 -22.77 37.51 0.44
CA ASN A 202 -21.70 38.33 -0.12
C ASN A 202 -20.31 37.83 0.29
N ILE A 203 -20.12 37.54 1.56
CA ILE A 203 -18.82 37.03 2.09
C ILE A 203 -18.50 35.65 1.50
N TYR A 204 -19.51 34.80 1.33
CA TYR A 204 -19.37 33.51 0.67
C TYR A 204 -18.94 33.63 -0.79
N ARG A 205 -19.54 34.56 -1.51
CA ARG A 205 -19.16 34.84 -2.90
C ARG A 205 -17.70 35.33 -2.97
N LEU A 206 -17.31 36.27 -2.13
CA LEU A 206 -15.93 36.77 -2.07
C LEU A 206 -14.91 35.69 -1.71
N CYS A 207 -15.26 34.80 -0.79
CA CYS A 207 -14.43 33.66 -0.41
C CYS A 207 -14.18 32.72 -1.60
N LYS A 208 -15.25 32.37 -2.34
CA LYS A 208 -15.17 31.52 -3.54
C LYS A 208 -14.42 32.22 -4.68
N GLU A 209 -14.61 33.52 -4.89
CA GLU A 209 -13.86 34.31 -5.87
C GLU A 209 -12.34 34.29 -5.60
N ALA A 210 -11.94 34.20 -4.34
CA ALA A 210 -10.54 34.02 -3.95
C ALA A 210 -10.02 32.57 -4.12
N GLY A 211 -10.87 31.65 -4.61
CA GLY A 211 -10.50 30.24 -4.81
C GLY A 211 -10.43 29.43 -3.51
N LEU A 212 -11.16 29.85 -2.47
CA LEU A 212 -11.33 29.12 -1.23
C LEU A 212 -12.69 28.42 -1.19
N GLU A 213 -12.77 27.26 -0.55
CA GLU A 213 -14.05 26.60 -0.25
C GLU A 213 -14.73 27.37 0.89
N ALA A 214 -16.01 27.68 0.75
CA ALA A 214 -16.79 28.39 1.76
C ALA A 214 -17.87 27.49 2.34
N HIS A 215 -17.84 27.28 3.63
CA HIS A 215 -18.83 26.50 4.38
C HIS A 215 -19.31 27.29 5.59
N TYR A 216 -20.47 26.92 6.13
CA TYR A 216 -20.95 27.47 7.39
C TYR A 216 -21.35 26.36 8.34
N TRP A 217 -21.13 26.62 9.61
CA TRP A 217 -21.51 25.72 10.67
C TRP A 217 -22.84 26.18 11.27
N LYS A 218 -23.74 25.23 11.48
CA LYS A 218 -25.04 25.49 12.07
C LYS A 218 -25.38 24.39 13.06
N TRP A 219 -25.77 24.82 14.27
CA TRP A 219 -26.33 23.91 15.25
C TRP A 219 -27.67 23.35 14.75
N THR A 220 -27.75 22.06 14.54
CA THR A 220 -28.98 21.40 14.09
C THR A 220 -29.77 20.79 15.27
N MET A 221 -29.12 20.58 16.41
CA MET A 221 -29.69 19.84 17.55
C MET A 221 -30.21 20.71 18.71
N ASN A 222 -30.05 22.04 18.67
CA ASN A 222 -30.51 22.96 19.74
C ASN A 222 -31.44 24.06 19.21
N ARG A 223 -32.34 23.74 18.31
CA ARG A 223 -33.42 24.68 17.98
C ARG A 223 -34.46 24.64 19.08
N ARG A 224 -34.51 25.71 19.88
CA ARG A 224 -35.63 26.00 20.80
C ARG A 224 -36.88 26.51 20.10
N GLU A 225 -36.89 26.55 18.77
CA GLU A 225 -37.95 27.03 17.89
C GLU A 225 -38.36 25.94 16.92
N LEU A 226 -39.01 24.93 17.41
CA LEU A 226 -39.89 24.02 16.70
C LEU A 226 -41.15 23.88 17.53
#